data_3b9fed5686929ba37933c8425e326209
#
_entry.id   3b9fed5686929ba37933c8425e326209
#
_cell.length_a   1.000
_cell.length_b   1.000
_cell.length_c   1.000
_cell.angle_alpha   90.00
_cell.angle_beta   90.00
_cell.angle_gamma   90.00
#
_symmetry.space_group_name_H-M   'P 1'
#
loop_
_entity.id
_entity.type
_entity.pdbx_description
1 polymer ?
#
loop_
_entity_poly.entity_id
_entity_poly.type
_entity_poly.pdbx_seq_one_letter_code
_entity_poly.pdbx_strand_id
1 'polypeptide(L)'
;MKKIKISSKISFLISSITSIIFVSFFSYKGFMVYFVQKAMDDTFVGGSTSDITVTLWFAIAGTMALSMLLFFQFMKIKDLKSQRTIQKGIFIGWTIISLAMIIFVPDYIYFIILTIISSLVSFLSFITLKEKIAEEIKNKKENLSEKEIYLLQKLAGVKDPKK
;
A
#
# COMPACT_ATOMS: atom_id res chain seq x y z
N MET A 1 -17.15 -13.85 16.44
CA MET A 1 -16.90 -12.66 15.58
C MET A 1 -16.27 -13.08 14.27
N LYS A 2 -16.88 -12.73 13.11
CA LYS A 2 -16.29 -12.99 11.78
C LYS A 2 -15.04 -12.11 11.63
N LYS A 3 -13.84 -12.71 11.52
CA LYS A 3 -12.61 -11.95 11.25
C LYS A 3 -12.71 -11.31 9.86
N ILE A 4 -12.54 -9.99 9.80
CA ILE A 4 -12.50 -9.25 8.54
C ILE A 4 -11.16 -9.58 7.87
N LYS A 5 -11.21 -10.30 6.73
CA LYS A 5 -10.04 -10.63 5.93
C LYS A 5 -9.96 -9.67 4.75
N ILE A 6 -8.94 -8.82 4.71
CA ILE A 6 -8.70 -7.89 3.60
C ILE A 6 -7.58 -8.43 2.71
N SER A 7 -7.87 -8.51 1.41
CA SER A 7 -6.85 -8.91 0.42
C SER A 7 -5.76 -7.85 0.32
N SER A 8 -4.49 -8.28 0.24
CA SER A 8 -3.33 -7.40 0.03
C SER A 8 -3.45 -6.53 -1.22
N LYS A 9 -4.09 -7.05 -2.27
CA LYS A 9 -4.33 -6.33 -3.52
C LYS A 9 -5.31 -5.17 -3.34
N ILE A 10 -6.40 -5.39 -2.59
CA ILE A 10 -7.39 -4.35 -2.28
C ILE A 10 -6.76 -3.28 -1.38
N SER A 11 -6.01 -3.67 -0.37
CA SER A 11 -5.30 -2.74 0.50
C SER A 11 -4.32 -1.86 -0.29
N PHE A 12 -3.55 -2.45 -1.20
CA PHE A 12 -2.63 -1.70 -2.04
C PHE A 12 -3.36 -0.74 -2.99
N LEU A 13 -4.49 -1.15 -3.56
CA LEU A 13 -5.33 -0.30 -4.42
C LEU A 13 -5.84 0.92 -3.64
N ILE A 14 -6.38 0.72 -2.45
CA ILE A 14 -6.85 1.81 -1.58
C ILE A 14 -5.70 2.77 -1.28
N SER A 15 -4.53 2.25 -0.91
CA SER A 15 -3.33 3.05 -0.64
C SER A 15 -2.89 3.87 -1.85
N SER A 16 -2.93 3.30 -3.05
CA SER A 16 -2.57 3.99 -4.30
C SER A 16 -3.56 5.12 -4.60
N ILE A 17 -4.86 4.87 -4.47
CA ILE A 17 -5.90 5.91 -4.66
C ILE A 17 -5.72 7.03 -3.63
N THR A 18 -5.49 6.70 -2.36
CA THR A 18 -5.23 7.70 -1.32
C THR A 18 -4.00 8.55 -1.63
N SER A 19 -2.91 7.93 -2.11
CA SER A 19 -1.70 8.65 -2.53
C SER A 19 -1.98 9.65 -3.65
N ILE A 20 -2.74 9.24 -4.68
CA ILE A 20 -3.10 10.10 -5.81
C ILE A 20 -3.91 11.30 -5.30
N ILE A 21 -4.96 11.07 -4.51
CA ILE A 21 -5.80 12.12 -3.96
C ILE A 21 -4.97 13.08 -3.10
N PHE A 22 -4.12 12.54 -2.22
CA PHE A 22 -3.27 13.31 -1.32
C PHE A 22 -2.31 14.22 -2.10
N VAL A 23 -1.51 13.64 -3.02
CA VAL A 23 -0.55 14.42 -3.80
C VAL A 23 -1.25 15.45 -4.68
N SER A 24 -2.35 15.09 -5.36
CA SER A 24 -3.10 16.01 -6.20
C SER A 24 -3.61 17.21 -5.41
N PHE A 25 -4.17 16.98 -4.23
CA PHE A 25 -4.70 18.05 -3.39
C PHE A 25 -3.60 18.97 -2.88
N PHE A 26 -2.52 18.43 -2.30
CA PHE A 26 -1.45 19.24 -1.76
C PHE A 26 -0.64 19.96 -2.83
N SER A 27 -0.47 19.34 -4.01
CA SER A 27 0.12 20.03 -5.17
C SER A 27 -0.75 21.22 -5.61
N TYR A 28 -2.07 21.03 -5.67
CA TYR A 28 -2.99 22.12 -6.00
C TYR A 28 -2.95 23.25 -4.97
N LYS A 29 -2.95 22.91 -3.67
CA LYS A 29 -2.84 23.92 -2.59
C LYS A 29 -1.51 24.67 -2.62
N GLY A 30 -0.40 23.96 -2.79
CA GLY A 30 0.92 24.57 -2.93
C GLY A 30 0.98 25.55 -4.12
N PHE A 31 0.38 25.15 -5.25
CA PHE A 31 0.24 26.01 -6.41
C PHE A 31 -0.57 27.28 -6.10
N MET A 32 -1.73 27.15 -5.45
CA MET A 32 -2.58 28.30 -5.10
C MET A 32 -1.87 29.27 -4.16
N VAL A 33 -1.17 28.78 -3.14
CA VAL A 33 -0.38 29.62 -2.22
C VAL A 33 0.71 30.36 -2.97
N TYR A 34 1.47 29.67 -3.81
CA TYR A 34 2.51 30.27 -4.63
C TYR A 34 1.96 31.33 -5.58
N PHE A 35 0.83 31.05 -6.23
CA PHE A 35 0.19 31.98 -7.18
C PHE A 35 -0.29 33.26 -6.46
N VAL A 36 -0.93 33.13 -5.29
CA VAL A 36 -1.40 34.26 -4.51
C VAL A 36 -0.22 35.12 -4.00
N GLN A 37 0.83 34.48 -3.46
CA GLN A 37 2.04 35.18 -3.05
C GLN A 37 2.66 35.96 -4.21
N LYS A 38 2.80 35.31 -5.37
CA LYS A 38 3.40 35.94 -6.53
C LYS A 38 2.54 37.04 -7.15
N ALA A 39 1.21 36.96 -7.01
CA ALA A 39 0.29 38.01 -7.43
C ALA A 39 0.29 39.24 -6.48
N MET A 40 0.69 39.02 -5.22
CA MET A 40 0.84 40.12 -4.22
C MET A 40 2.21 40.80 -4.29
N ASP A 41 3.23 40.14 -4.84
CA ASP A 41 4.53 40.78 -5.09
C ASP A 41 4.45 41.66 -6.33
N ASP A 42 4.63 42.95 -6.18
CA ASP A 42 4.66 43.94 -7.28
C ASP A 42 5.77 43.68 -8.32
N THR A 43 6.64 42.68 -8.06
CA THR A 43 7.69 42.19 -8.98
C THR A 43 7.21 41.13 -9.96
N PHE A 44 5.90 40.95 -10.10
CA PHE A 44 5.31 39.97 -11.04
C PHE A 44 5.52 40.40 -12.49
N VAL A 45 6.73 40.32 -12.98
CA VAL A 45 7.07 40.48 -14.40
C VAL A 45 7.15 39.10 -15.06
N GLY A 46 6.06 38.70 -15.70
CA GLY A 46 6.14 37.87 -16.89
C GLY A 46 6.45 36.39 -16.75
N GLY A 47 6.28 35.77 -15.60
CA GLY A 47 6.21 34.29 -15.55
C GLY A 47 4.83 33.83 -16.04
N SER A 48 4.78 33.17 -17.18
CA SER A 48 3.52 32.69 -17.75
C SER A 48 2.81 31.77 -16.76
N THR A 49 1.56 32.09 -16.38
CA THR A 49 0.70 31.22 -15.57
C THR A 49 0.53 29.84 -16.21
N SER A 50 0.74 29.73 -17.53
CA SER A 50 0.74 28.51 -18.29
C SER A 50 1.82 27.51 -17.81
N ASP A 51 3.04 27.97 -17.51
CA ASP A 51 4.16 27.08 -17.17
C ASP A 51 3.95 26.40 -15.83
N ILE A 52 3.38 27.13 -14.86
CA ILE A 52 3.09 26.58 -13.53
C ILE A 52 1.92 25.61 -13.58
N THR A 53 0.88 25.93 -14.36
CA THR A 53 -0.26 25.03 -14.57
C THR A 53 0.17 23.75 -15.27
N VAL A 54 1.04 23.84 -16.28
CA VAL A 54 1.61 22.70 -16.97
C VAL A 54 2.44 21.84 -16.01
N THR A 55 3.29 22.45 -15.18
CA THR A 55 4.09 21.71 -14.17
C THR A 55 3.20 20.99 -13.17
N LEU A 56 2.12 21.60 -12.69
CA LEU A 56 1.14 20.95 -11.80
C LEU A 56 0.49 19.72 -12.46
N TRP A 57 0.05 19.85 -13.70
CA TRP A 57 -0.55 18.73 -14.43
C TRP A 57 0.45 17.59 -14.63
N PHE A 58 1.72 17.89 -14.93
CA PHE A 58 2.77 16.88 -15.03
C PHE A 58 3.02 16.19 -13.69
N ALA A 59 3.01 16.92 -12.57
CA ALA A 59 3.17 16.32 -11.24
C ALA A 59 2.02 15.36 -10.89
N ILE A 60 0.77 15.76 -11.18
CA ILE A 60 -0.42 14.92 -10.96
C ILE A 60 -0.38 13.69 -11.88
N ALA A 61 -0.16 13.89 -13.19
CA ALA A 61 -0.10 12.80 -14.16
C ALA A 61 1.05 11.82 -13.85
N GLY A 62 2.23 12.33 -13.47
CA GLY A 62 3.38 11.54 -13.06
C GLY A 62 3.08 10.70 -11.82
N THR A 63 2.40 11.27 -10.82
CA THR A 63 2.00 10.55 -9.61
C THR A 63 0.99 9.45 -9.92
N MET A 64 0.01 9.73 -10.80
CA MET A 64 -0.96 8.72 -11.27
C MET A 64 -0.25 7.58 -11.99
N ALA A 65 0.63 7.90 -12.94
CA ALA A 65 1.38 6.90 -13.70
C ALA A 65 2.26 6.05 -12.79
N LEU A 66 2.99 6.66 -11.85
CA LEU A 66 3.83 5.94 -10.88
C LEU A 66 3.00 5.04 -9.98
N SER A 67 1.87 5.52 -9.46
CA SER A 67 0.97 4.73 -8.60
C SER A 67 0.40 3.53 -9.36
N MET A 68 0.03 3.70 -10.63
CA MET A 68 -0.43 2.61 -11.50
C MET A 68 0.69 1.58 -11.74
N LEU A 69 1.90 2.03 -12.08
CA LEU A 69 3.04 1.15 -12.30
C LEU A 69 3.36 0.33 -11.05
N LEU A 70 3.39 0.97 -9.88
CA LEU A 70 3.62 0.29 -8.61
C LEU A 70 2.49 -0.71 -8.31
N PHE A 71 1.24 -0.38 -8.59
CA PHE A 71 0.11 -1.29 -8.45
C PHE A 71 0.27 -2.53 -9.34
N PHE A 72 0.58 -2.35 -10.63
CA PHE A 72 0.78 -3.47 -11.55
C PHE A 72 1.98 -4.33 -11.13
N GLN A 73 3.06 -3.72 -10.65
CA GLN A 73 4.21 -4.46 -10.12
C GLN A 73 3.83 -5.27 -8.88
N PHE A 74 3.09 -4.67 -7.95
CA PHE A 74 2.61 -5.36 -6.76
C PHE A 74 1.68 -6.54 -7.12
N MET A 75 0.84 -6.39 -8.15
CA MET A 75 -0.04 -7.47 -8.63
C MET A 75 0.73 -8.69 -9.15
N LYS A 76 1.95 -8.52 -9.65
CA LYS A 76 2.83 -9.60 -10.13
C LYS A 76 3.52 -10.35 -8.98
N ILE A 77 3.63 -9.77 -7.80
CA ILE A 77 4.29 -10.40 -6.66
C ILE A 77 3.42 -11.54 -6.14
N LYS A 78 3.88 -12.78 -6.32
CA LYS A 78 3.20 -13.99 -5.84
C LYS A 78 3.64 -14.40 -4.43
N ASP A 79 4.87 -14.05 -4.05
CA ASP A 79 5.44 -14.41 -2.75
C ASP A 79 4.73 -13.64 -1.61
N LEU A 80 4.13 -14.41 -0.70
CA LEU A 80 3.37 -13.87 0.45
C LEU A 80 4.27 -13.11 1.44
N LYS A 81 5.54 -13.51 1.57
CA LYS A 81 6.48 -12.82 2.47
C LYS A 81 6.80 -11.43 1.95
N SER A 82 7.09 -11.30 0.65
CA SER A 82 7.33 -10.00 0.00
C SER A 82 6.10 -9.10 0.08
N GLN A 83 4.90 -9.63 -0.20
CA GLN A 83 3.66 -8.88 -0.04
C GLN A 83 3.48 -8.37 1.39
N ARG A 84 3.77 -9.19 2.40
CA ARG A 84 3.67 -8.81 3.81
C ARG A 84 4.66 -7.70 4.17
N THR A 85 5.89 -7.77 3.68
CA THR A 85 6.91 -6.72 3.93
C THR A 85 6.49 -5.39 3.34
N ILE A 86 5.96 -5.38 2.12
CA ILE A 86 5.43 -4.19 1.47
C ILE A 86 4.25 -3.61 2.25
N GLN A 87 3.29 -4.45 2.66
CA GLN A 87 2.14 -3.99 3.44
C GLN A 87 2.54 -3.41 4.81
N LYS A 88 3.57 -3.97 5.44
CA LYS A 88 4.14 -3.39 6.66
C LYS A 88 4.71 -1.99 6.41
N GLY A 89 5.44 -1.81 5.31
CA GLY A 89 5.99 -0.50 4.92
C GLY A 89 4.89 0.53 4.65
N ILE A 90 3.85 0.14 3.93
CA ILE A 90 2.70 1.00 3.63
C ILE A 90 1.96 1.40 4.92
N PHE A 91 1.72 0.45 5.82
CA PHE A 91 1.11 0.73 7.12
C PHE A 91 1.92 1.75 7.92
N ILE A 92 3.22 1.55 8.06
CA ILE A 92 4.11 2.47 8.78
C ILE A 92 4.10 3.85 8.11
N GLY A 93 4.21 3.91 6.78
CA GLY A 93 4.19 5.16 6.04
C GLY A 93 2.91 5.97 6.27
N TRP A 94 1.74 5.33 6.12
CA TRP A 94 0.45 6.01 6.37
C TRP A 94 0.26 6.41 7.83
N THR A 95 0.77 5.62 8.78
CA THR A 95 0.71 5.98 10.21
C THR A 95 1.53 7.25 10.49
N ILE A 96 2.74 7.34 9.94
CA ILE A 96 3.60 8.54 10.09
C ILE A 96 2.93 9.75 9.45
N ILE A 97 2.39 9.60 8.23
CA ILE A 97 1.69 10.68 7.53
C ILE A 97 0.47 11.13 8.33
N SER A 98 -0.34 10.19 8.88
CA SER A 98 -1.51 10.53 9.69
C SER A 98 -1.13 11.32 10.93
N LEU A 99 -0.07 10.91 11.64
CA LEU A 99 0.43 11.63 12.83
C LEU A 99 0.94 13.03 12.46
N ALA A 100 1.71 13.13 11.38
CA ALA A 100 2.20 14.41 10.90
C ALA A 100 1.03 15.35 10.53
N MET A 101 0.00 14.84 9.86
CA MET A 101 -1.20 15.61 9.52
C MET A 101 -1.93 16.14 10.75
N ILE A 102 -2.09 15.32 11.79
CA ILE A 102 -2.74 15.73 13.04
C ILE A 102 -1.97 16.86 13.72
N ILE A 103 -0.63 16.80 13.69
CA ILE A 103 0.23 17.78 14.38
C ILE A 103 0.36 19.08 13.58
N PHE A 104 0.61 18.99 12.27
CA PHE A 104 0.99 20.16 11.47
C PHE A 104 -0.17 20.79 10.69
N VAL A 105 -1.23 20.03 10.41
CA VAL A 105 -2.30 20.46 9.48
C VAL A 105 -3.67 19.96 9.96
N PRO A 106 -4.08 20.27 11.22
CA PRO A 106 -5.30 19.71 11.82
C PRO A 106 -6.59 20.13 11.10
N ASP A 107 -6.57 21.26 10.37
CA ASP A 107 -7.74 21.77 9.65
C ASP A 107 -8.20 20.86 8.49
N TYR A 108 -7.33 19.96 8.03
CA TYR A 108 -7.65 19.03 6.93
C TYR A 108 -8.20 17.69 7.42
N ILE A 109 -9.24 17.74 8.25
CA ILE A 109 -9.81 16.56 8.93
C ILE A 109 -10.19 15.42 7.97
N TYR A 110 -10.70 15.72 6.77
CA TYR A 110 -11.06 14.70 5.77
C TYR A 110 -9.84 13.93 5.27
N PHE A 111 -8.69 14.59 5.10
CA PHE A 111 -7.45 13.95 4.70
C PHE A 111 -6.84 13.13 5.83
N ILE A 112 -6.95 13.62 7.08
CA ILE A 112 -6.55 12.86 8.27
C ILE A 112 -7.33 11.55 8.34
N ILE A 113 -8.66 11.62 8.21
CA ILE A 113 -9.52 10.42 8.19
C ILE A 113 -9.12 9.46 7.06
N LEU A 114 -8.89 9.98 5.86
CA LEU A 114 -8.50 9.18 4.70
C LEU A 114 -7.17 8.44 4.91
N THR A 115 -6.17 9.12 5.49
CA THR A 115 -4.86 8.52 5.79
C THR A 115 -4.97 7.48 6.92
N ILE A 116 -5.79 7.71 7.94
CA ILE A 116 -6.08 6.74 9.01
C ILE A 116 -6.75 5.49 8.43
N ILE A 117 -7.76 5.65 7.57
CA ILE A 117 -8.43 4.52 6.92
C ILE A 117 -7.42 3.69 6.11
N SER A 118 -6.55 4.34 5.31
CA SER A 118 -5.51 3.66 4.54
C SER A 118 -4.52 2.92 5.43
N SER A 119 -4.14 3.49 6.57
CA SER A 119 -3.30 2.84 7.57
C SER A 119 -3.98 1.59 8.15
N LEU A 120 -5.24 1.69 8.59
CA LEU A 120 -6.01 0.57 9.16
C LEU A 120 -6.20 -0.56 8.15
N VAL A 121 -6.54 -0.24 6.90
CA VAL A 121 -6.71 -1.24 5.84
C VAL A 121 -5.41 -1.97 5.56
N SER A 122 -4.28 -1.26 5.55
CA SER A 122 -2.95 -1.85 5.35
C SER A 122 -2.54 -2.74 6.54
N PHE A 123 -2.88 -2.35 7.76
CA PHE A 123 -2.67 -3.14 8.97
C PHE A 123 -3.47 -4.44 8.96
N LEU A 124 -4.77 -4.38 8.63
CA LEU A 124 -5.61 -5.58 8.53
C LEU A 124 -5.12 -6.53 7.45
N SER A 125 -4.67 -6.00 6.32
CA SER A 125 -4.05 -6.79 5.26
C SER A 125 -2.75 -7.46 5.70
N PHE A 126 -1.90 -6.76 6.45
CA PHE A 126 -0.68 -7.30 7.02
C PHE A 126 -0.96 -8.48 7.98
N ILE A 127 -1.98 -8.37 8.84
CA ILE A 127 -2.40 -9.47 9.73
C ILE A 127 -2.90 -10.66 8.92
N THR A 128 -3.75 -10.42 7.92
CA THR A 128 -4.30 -11.48 7.06
C THR A 128 -3.18 -12.24 6.32
N LEU A 129 -2.15 -11.53 5.85
CA LEU A 129 -0.99 -12.16 5.22
C LEU A 129 -0.16 -12.97 6.22
N LYS A 130 -0.03 -12.52 7.47
CA LYS A 130 0.63 -13.26 8.53
C LYS A 130 -0.07 -14.60 8.80
N GLU A 131 -1.41 -14.60 8.90
CA GLU A 131 -2.19 -15.83 9.07
C GLU A 131 -2.01 -16.79 7.88
N LYS A 132 -2.09 -16.30 6.64
CA LYS A 132 -1.91 -17.12 5.43
C LYS A 132 -0.52 -17.76 5.35
N ILE A 133 0.54 -17.02 5.70
CA ILE A 133 1.91 -17.56 5.73
C ILE A 133 2.02 -18.67 6.78
N ALA A 134 1.40 -18.48 7.95
CA ALA A 134 1.41 -19.49 9.01
C ALA A 134 0.66 -20.77 8.58
N GLU A 135 -0.50 -20.64 7.91
CA GLU A 135 -1.25 -21.77 7.35
C GLU A 135 -0.44 -22.50 6.26
N GLU A 136 0.23 -21.77 5.37
CA GLU A 136 1.06 -22.36 4.31
C GLU A 136 2.24 -23.14 4.89
N ILE A 137 2.91 -22.60 5.93
CA ILE A 137 4.01 -23.30 6.60
C ILE A 137 3.51 -24.56 7.30
N LYS A 138 2.34 -24.49 7.96
CA LYS A 138 1.74 -25.65 8.62
C LYS A 138 1.41 -26.76 7.62
N ASN A 139 0.71 -26.44 6.54
CA ASN A 139 0.35 -27.40 5.49
C ASN A 139 1.59 -28.00 4.82
N LYS A 140 2.64 -27.19 4.60
CA LYS A 140 3.90 -27.68 4.05
C LYS A 140 4.61 -28.64 5.00
N LYS A 141 4.54 -28.40 6.31
CA LYS A 141 5.11 -29.28 7.34
C LYS A 141 4.35 -30.59 7.44
N GLU A 142 3.01 -30.55 7.40
CA GLU A 142 2.18 -31.75 7.38
C GLU A 142 2.44 -32.62 6.13
N ASN A 143 2.50 -32.00 4.94
CA ASN A 143 2.80 -32.71 3.70
C ASN A 143 4.24 -33.29 3.63
N LEU A 144 5.22 -32.63 4.27
CA LEU A 144 6.58 -33.16 4.39
C LEU A 144 6.61 -34.37 5.34
N SER A 145 5.90 -34.28 6.47
CA SER A 145 5.77 -35.39 7.41
C SER A 145 5.11 -36.60 6.78
N GLU A 146 4.04 -36.45 6.00
CA GLU A 146 3.40 -37.54 5.27
C GLU A 146 4.32 -38.17 4.21
N LYS A 147 5.07 -37.37 3.47
CA LYS A 147 6.05 -37.89 2.49
C LYS A 147 7.21 -38.62 3.17
N GLU A 148 7.70 -38.12 4.28
CA GLU A 148 8.74 -38.79 5.05
C GLU A 148 8.25 -40.11 5.62
N ILE A 149 7.05 -40.15 6.18
CA ILE A 149 6.42 -41.41 6.67
C ILE A 149 6.23 -42.38 5.52
N TYR A 150 5.74 -41.94 4.35
CA TYR A 150 5.58 -42.76 3.18
C TYR A 150 6.93 -43.34 2.68
N LEU A 151 7.98 -42.50 2.64
CA LEU A 151 9.33 -42.96 2.26
C LEU A 151 9.92 -43.96 3.26
N LEU A 152 9.73 -43.72 4.55
CA LEU A 152 10.16 -44.66 5.61
C LEU A 152 9.41 -45.96 5.54
N GLN A 153 8.11 -45.96 5.29
CA GLN A 153 7.30 -47.19 5.07
C GLN A 153 7.77 -47.94 3.85
N LYS A 154 8.06 -47.24 2.76
CA LYS A 154 8.57 -47.85 1.52
C LYS A 154 9.97 -48.46 1.71
N LEU A 155 10.85 -47.78 2.44
CA LEU A 155 12.19 -48.29 2.77
C LEU A 155 12.15 -49.47 3.75
N ALA A 156 11.19 -49.50 4.67
CA ALA A 156 10.97 -50.58 5.62
C ALA A 156 10.29 -51.81 5.02
N GLY A 157 9.94 -51.78 3.72
CA GLY A 157 9.29 -52.90 3.02
C GLY A 157 7.88 -53.25 3.53
N VAL A 158 7.24 -52.31 4.28
CA VAL A 158 5.87 -52.47 4.77
C VAL A 158 4.92 -52.25 3.61
N LYS A 159 4.17 -53.29 3.23
CA LYS A 159 3.13 -53.19 2.20
C LYS A 159 2.06 -52.19 2.61
N ASP A 160 1.70 -51.33 1.66
CA ASP A 160 0.69 -50.28 1.82
C ASP A 160 -0.62 -50.88 2.39
N PRO A 161 -1.13 -50.41 3.54
CA PRO A 161 -2.35 -50.95 4.14
C PRO A 161 -3.63 -50.53 3.38
N LYS A 162 -3.52 -49.86 2.24
CA LYS A 162 -4.62 -49.36 1.40
C LYS A 162 -4.72 -50.07 0.03
N LYS A 163 -4.27 -51.34 -0.08
CA LYS A 163 -4.63 -52.20 -1.20
C LYS A 163 -5.41 -53.39 -0.74
#